data_4a8c39d3c8c43503b14c29fce081ca67
#
_entry.id   4a8c39d3c8c43503b14c29fce081ca67
#
_cell.length_a   1.000
_cell.length_b   1.000
_cell.length_c   1.000
_cell.angle_alpha   90.00
_cell.angle_beta   90.00
_cell.angle_gamma   90.00
#
_symmetry.space_group_name_H-M   'P 1'
#
loop_
_entity.id
_entity.type
_entity.pdbx_description
1 polymer ?
#
loop_
_entity_poly.entity_id
_entity_poly.type
_entity_poly.pdbx_seq_one_letter_code
_entity_poly.pdbx_strand_id
1 'polypeptide(L)'
;EEFPNFDVGQRSAASIARRLQDPLAELVKITPQSIGVGQYQHDMNQKKLGEALSGVVEDCVNKVGVDLNTASAPLLSYISGISGTIAKNIVAYREENGSFTNRKKLCMFFI
;
A
#
# COMPACT_ATOMS: atom_id res chain seq x y z
N GLU A 1 -7.10 -10.11 -6.20
CA GLU A 1 -7.83 -9.16 -7.06
C GLU A 1 -7.07 -8.84 -8.35
N GLU A 2 -5.74 -8.72 -8.30
CA GLU A 2 -4.91 -8.59 -9.51
C GLU A 2 -4.82 -9.93 -10.26
N PHE A 3 -4.82 -9.84 -11.58
CA PHE A 3 -4.70 -11.02 -12.46
C PHE A 3 -5.71 -12.13 -12.16
N PRO A 4 -7.02 -11.84 -12.20
CA PRO A 4 -8.04 -12.83 -11.86
C PRO A 4 -8.06 -14.05 -12.79
N ASN A 5 -7.51 -13.93 -14.00
CA ASN A 5 -7.42 -15.01 -14.97
C ASN A 5 -6.18 -15.93 -14.78
N PHE A 6 -5.29 -15.56 -13.86
CA PHE A 6 -4.11 -16.36 -13.55
C PHE A 6 -4.42 -17.30 -12.37
N ASP A 7 -3.76 -18.45 -12.34
CA ASP A 7 -3.81 -19.33 -11.19
C ASP A 7 -3.01 -18.74 -9.99
N VAL A 8 -3.12 -19.38 -8.83
CA VAL A 8 -2.45 -18.91 -7.61
C VAL A 8 -0.92 -18.90 -7.77
N GLY A 9 -0.37 -19.89 -8.44
CA GLY A 9 1.07 -19.98 -8.69
C GLY A 9 1.58 -18.82 -9.54
N GLN A 10 0.86 -18.51 -10.60
CA GLN A 10 1.20 -17.39 -11.50
C GLN A 10 1.09 -16.03 -10.78
N ARG A 11 0.04 -15.83 -9.99
CA ARG A 11 -0.11 -14.61 -9.18
C ARG A 11 1.00 -14.45 -8.15
N SER A 12 1.39 -15.53 -7.49
CA SER A 12 2.50 -15.53 -6.54
C SER A 12 3.84 -15.22 -7.21
N ALA A 13 4.09 -15.77 -8.38
CA ALA A 13 5.29 -15.50 -9.15
C ALA A 13 5.39 -14.02 -9.55
N ALA A 14 4.30 -13.41 -10.00
CA ALA A 14 4.23 -11.99 -10.32
C ALA A 14 4.51 -11.12 -9.09
N SER A 15 3.95 -11.46 -7.93
CA SER A 15 4.19 -10.74 -6.68
C SER A 15 5.66 -10.84 -6.24
N ILE A 16 6.27 -12.03 -6.33
CA ILE A 16 7.68 -12.22 -5.99
C ILE A 16 8.59 -11.40 -6.91
N ALA A 17 8.31 -11.39 -8.22
CA ALA A 17 9.07 -10.58 -9.17
C ALA A 17 8.96 -9.07 -8.86
N ARG A 18 7.77 -8.58 -8.50
CA ARG A 18 7.54 -7.19 -8.13
C ARG A 18 8.25 -6.76 -6.86
N ARG A 19 8.56 -7.68 -5.95
CA ARG A 19 9.35 -7.37 -4.74
C ARG A 19 10.74 -6.83 -5.06
N LEU A 20 11.30 -7.18 -6.20
CA LEU A 20 12.57 -6.63 -6.66
C LEU A 20 12.43 -5.23 -7.24
N GLN A 21 11.31 -4.92 -7.88
CA GLN A 21 11.06 -3.62 -8.52
C GLN A 21 10.57 -2.58 -7.52
N ASP A 22 9.60 -2.96 -6.69
CA ASP A 22 8.98 -2.07 -5.70
C ASP A 22 8.59 -2.87 -4.46
N PRO A 23 9.55 -3.10 -3.53
CA PRO A 23 9.30 -3.89 -2.34
C PRO A 23 8.25 -3.26 -1.41
N LEU A 24 8.14 -1.94 -1.36
CA LEU A 24 7.18 -1.26 -0.50
C LEU A 24 5.75 -1.46 -0.98
N ALA A 25 5.49 -1.38 -2.28
CA ALA A 25 4.18 -1.62 -2.87
C ALA A 25 3.69 -3.05 -2.64
N GLU A 26 4.58 -4.03 -2.68
CA GLU A 26 4.24 -5.43 -2.38
C GLU A 26 4.08 -5.69 -0.89
N LEU A 27 4.87 -5.03 -0.04
CA LEU A 27 4.78 -5.15 1.41
C LEU A 27 3.38 -4.79 1.94
N VAL A 28 2.78 -3.72 1.43
CA VAL A 28 1.45 -3.26 1.89
C VAL A 28 0.30 -4.19 1.48
N LYS A 29 0.51 -5.12 0.57
CA LYS A 29 -0.47 -6.14 0.21
C LYS A 29 -0.52 -7.29 1.21
N ILE A 30 0.52 -7.46 2.03
CA ILE A 30 0.63 -8.54 3.00
C ILE A 30 0.04 -8.04 4.32
N THR A 31 -0.81 -8.86 4.95
CA THR A 31 -1.27 -8.54 6.30
C THR A 31 -0.08 -8.52 7.26
N PRO A 32 0.05 -7.50 8.11
CA PRO A 32 1.21 -7.37 9.00
C PRO A 32 1.46 -8.62 9.86
N GLN A 33 0.40 -9.32 10.26
CA GLN A 33 0.49 -10.56 11.03
C GLN A 33 1.20 -11.69 10.28
N SER A 34 1.26 -11.63 8.95
CA SER A 34 1.90 -12.64 8.11
C SER A 34 3.41 -12.41 7.92
N ILE A 35 3.98 -11.33 8.48
CA ILE A 35 5.39 -10.94 8.32
C ILE A 35 6.26 -11.47 9.46
N GLY A 36 6.19 -12.75 9.75
CA GLY A 36 7.18 -13.41 10.61
C GLY A 36 7.02 -13.26 12.12
N VAL A 37 5.91 -12.72 12.61
CA VAL A 37 5.59 -12.70 14.05
C VAL A 37 4.78 -13.92 14.51
N GLY A 38 4.56 -14.88 13.60
CA GLY A 38 3.60 -15.97 13.76
C GLY A 38 3.81 -16.87 14.96
N GLN A 39 5.04 -17.05 15.41
CA GLN A 39 5.37 -17.95 16.51
C GLN A 39 4.71 -17.56 17.84
N TYR A 40 4.49 -16.28 18.08
CA TYR A 40 3.96 -15.75 19.33
C TYR A 40 2.58 -15.10 19.21
N GLN A 41 1.96 -15.16 18.03
CA GLN A 41 0.69 -14.47 17.78
C GLN A 41 -0.46 -14.93 18.67
N HIS A 42 -0.55 -16.23 18.99
CA HIS A 42 -1.62 -16.76 19.83
C HIS A 42 -1.47 -16.38 21.32
N ASP A 43 -0.29 -15.94 21.73
CA ASP A 43 -0.06 -15.44 23.10
C ASP A 43 -0.32 -13.94 23.22
N MET A 44 -0.68 -13.27 22.13
CA MET A 44 -0.89 -11.83 22.05
C MET A 44 -2.35 -11.49 21.72
N ASN A 45 -2.79 -10.29 22.14
CA ASN A 45 -4.03 -9.71 21.69
C ASN A 45 -3.92 -9.35 20.20
N GLN A 46 -4.62 -10.08 19.34
CA GLN A 46 -4.52 -9.95 17.89
C GLN A 46 -4.89 -8.55 17.37
N LYS A 47 -5.88 -7.92 17.99
CA LYS A 47 -6.28 -6.55 17.63
C LYS A 47 -5.17 -5.54 17.91
N LYS A 48 -4.58 -5.59 19.09
CA LYS A 48 -3.46 -4.71 19.47
C LYS A 48 -2.22 -4.97 18.63
N LEU A 49 -1.93 -6.22 18.32
CA LEU A 49 -0.83 -6.59 17.43
C LEU A 49 -1.03 -6.02 16.04
N GLY A 50 -2.22 -6.16 15.47
CA GLY A 50 -2.57 -5.60 14.16
C GLY A 50 -2.44 -4.07 14.11
N GLU A 51 -2.93 -3.39 15.14
CA GLU A 51 -2.81 -1.92 15.25
C GLU A 51 -1.34 -1.47 15.35
N ALA A 52 -0.53 -2.14 16.15
CA ALA A 52 0.90 -1.84 16.31
C ALA A 52 1.67 -2.07 15.00
N LEU A 53 1.44 -3.18 14.32
CA LEU A 53 2.10 -3.49 13.05
C LEU A 53 1.67 -2.54 11.94
N SER A 54 0.40 -2.16 11.87
CA SER A 54 -0.09 -1.14 10.94
C SER A 54 0.57 0.22 11.18
N GLY A 55 0.77 0.60 12.43
CA GLY A 55 1.49 1.82 12.81
C GLY A 55 2.95 1.79 12.34
N VAL A 56 3.63 0.66 12.46
CA VAL A 56 5.01 0.50 11.97
C VAL A 56 5.07 0.65 10.45
N VAL A 57 4.16 0.04 9.72
CA VAL A 57 4.09 0.15 8.26
C VAL A 57 3.84 1.60 7.84
N GLU A 58 2.91 2.27 8.49
CA GLU A 58 2.62 3.70 8.24
C GLU A 58 3.87 4.57 8.47
N ASP A 59 4.58 4.39 9.58
CA ASP A 59 5.82 5.10 9.88
C ASP A 59 6.89 4.86 8.81
N CYS A 60 7.08 3.63 8.38
CA CYS A 60 8.03 3.27 7.33
C CYS A 60 7.69 3.94 6.00
N VAL A 61 6.43 3.91 5.59
CA VAL A 61 5.95 4.54 4.35
C VAL A 61 6.18 6.06 4.38
N ASN A 62 5.84 6.70 5.49
CA ASN A 62 6.01 8.15 5.64
C ASN A 62 7.48 8.59 5.69
N LYS A 63 8.37 7.76 6.21
CA LYS A 63 9.82 8.04 6.24
C LYS A 63 10.48 7.89 4.87
N VAL A 64 10.12 6.85 4.13
CA VAL A 64 10.68 6.59 2.79
C VAL A 64 10.14 7.58 1.76
N GLY A 65 8.89 8.00 1.92
CA GLY A 65 8.17 8.78 0.93
C GLY A 65 7.61 7.91 -0.19
N VAL A 66 6.69 8.48 -0.96
CA VAL A 66 5.98 7.75 -2.01
C VAL A 66 5.84 8.63 -3.25
N ASP A 67 6.09 8.04 -4.41
CA ASP A 67 5.83 8.70 -5.68
C ASP A 67 4.33 8.59 -6.04
N LEU A 68 3.66 9.74 -6.08
CA LEU A 68 2.23 9.82 -6.41
C LEU A 68 1.88 9.29 -7.81
N ASN A 69 2.83 9.32 -8.73
CA ASN A 69 2.61 8.90 -10.11
C ASN A 69 2.68 7.39 -10.30
N THR A 70 3.31 6.67 -9.38
CA THR A 70 3.53 5.23 -9.48
C THR A 70 2.89 4.42 -8.37
N ALA A 71 2.58 5.05 -7.24
CA ALA A 71 2.05 4.37 -6.05
C ALA A 71 0.65 3.79 -6.28
N SER A 72 0.40 2.63 -5.69
CA SER A 72 -0.93 2.01 -5.64
C SER A 72 -1.84 2.69 -4.61
N ALA A 73 -3.16 2.50 -4.73
CA ALA A 73 -4.11 3.03 -3.75
C ALA A 73 -3.86 2.51 -2.32
N PRO A 74 -3.59 1.21 -2.09
CA PRO A 74 -3.22 0.72 -0.75
C PRO A 74 -1.98 1.41 -0.18
N LEU A 75 -0.95 1.64 -0.98
CA LEU A 75 0.26 2.33 -0.56
C LEU A 75 -0.02 3.79 -0.19
N LEU A 76 -0.78 4.50 -1.02
CA LEU A 76 -1.18 5.88 -0.76
C LEU A 76 -2.00 6.04 0.53
N SER A 77 -2.81 5.05 0.89
CA SER A 77 -3.63 5.10 2.10
C SER A 77 -2.83 5.11 3.41
N TYR A 78 -1.57 4.69 3.37
CA TYR A 78 -0.66 4.77 4.52
C TYR A 78 -0.03 6.16 4.71
N ILE A 79 -0.15 7.05 3.75
CA ILE A 79 0.37 8.42 3.88
C ILE A 79 -0.54 9.23 4.81
N SER A 80 0.06 9.97 5.74
CA SER A 80 -0.67 10.84 6.67
C SER A 80 -1.53 11.85 5.92
N GLY A 81 -2.80 11.93 6.29
CA GLY A 81 -3.78 12.83 5.67
C GLY A 81 -4.46 12.29 4.41
N ILE A 82 -4.09 11.11 3.93
CA ILE A 82 -4.73 10.48 2.78
C ILE A 82 -5.60 9.31 3.26
N SER A 83 -6.91 9.45 3.13
CA SER A 83 -7.85 8.34 3.39
C SER A 83 -7.88 7.35 2.22
N GLY A 84 -8.46 6.17 2.45
CA GLY A 84 -8.62 5.18 1.37
C GLY A 84 -9.44 5.69 0.19
N THR A 85 -10.43 6.54 0.44
CA THR A 85 -11.24 7.18 -0.61
C THR A 85 -10.41 8.17 -1.42
N ILE A 86 -9.65 9.02 -0.75
CA ILE A 86 -8.74 9.98 -1.40
C ILE A 86 -7.69 9.24 -2.23
N ALA A 87 -7.11 8.16 -1.70
CA ALA A 87 -6.14 7.34 -2.42
C ALA A 87 -6.71 6.77 -3.73
N LYS A 88 -7.92 6.25 -3.70
CA LYS A 88 -8.61 5.76 -4.91
C LYS A 88 -8.87 6.87 -5.92
N ASN A 89 -9.30 8.03 -5.46
CA ASN A 89 -9.55 9.19 -6.31
C ASN A 89 -8.26 9.70 -6.98
N ILE A 90 -7.16 9.70 -6.25
CA ILE A 90 -5.84 10.06 -6.81
C ILE A 90 -5.45 9.11 -7.94
N VAL A 91 -5.59 7.81 -7.73
CA VAL A 91 -5.28 6.81 -8.74
C VAL A 91 -6.18 6.96 -9.96
N ALA A 92 -7.49 7.11 -9.77
CA ALA A 92 -8.45 7.32 -10.86
C ALA A 92 -8.13 8.58 -11.68
N TYR A 93 -7.84 9.69 -11.01
CA TYR A 93 -7.44 10.93 -11.69
C TYR A 93 -6.17 10.74 -12.52
N ARG A 94 -5.17 10.05 -11.96
CA ARG A 94 -3.92 9.75 -12.65
C ARG A 94 -4.13 8.91 -13.90
N GLU A 95 -5.03 7.92 -13.83
CA GLU A 95 -5.36 7.06 -14.98
C GLU A 95 -6.08 7.83 -16.10
N GLU A 96 -6.94 8.77 -15.74
CA GLU A 96 -7.71 9.57 -16.70
C GLU A 96 -6.92 10.74 -17.29
N ASN A 97 -6.13 11.42 -16.48
CA ASN A 97 -5.50 12.70 -16.83
C ASN A 97 -3.98 12.63 -16.96
N GLY A 98 -3.37 11.46 -16.74
CA GLY A 98 -1.93 11.28 -16.74
C GLY A 98 -1.27 11.73 -15.44
N SER A 99 0.06 11.81 -15.47
CA SER A 99 0.87 12.07 -14.28
C SER A 99 0.64 13.44 -13.65
N PHE A 100 0.76 13.51 -12.34
CA PHE A 100 0.79 14.79 -11.63
C PHE A 100 2.08 15.55 -11.95
N THR A 101 1.96 16.76 -12.47
CA THR A 101 3.09 17.60 -12.85
C THR A 101 3.43 18.68 -11.83
N ASN A 102 2.52 18.97 -10.90
CA ASN A 102 2.73 19.95 -9.84
C ASN A 102 1.86 19.66 -8.60
N ARG A 103 2.23 20.24 -7.46
CA ARG A 103 1.51 20.08 -6.19
C ARG A 103 0.08 20.65 -6.20
N LYS A 104 -0.20 21.64 -7.02
CA LYS A 104 -1.52 22.29 -7.07
C LYS A 104 -2.62 21.30 -7.51
N LYS A 105 -2.30 20.40 -8.45
CA LYS A 105 -3.26 19.37 -8.89
C LYS A 105 -3.62 18.40 -7.75
N LEU A 106 -2.66 18.10 -6.88
CA LEU A 106 -2.90 17.25 -5.72
C LEU A 106 -3.82 17.93 -4.70
N CYS A 107 -3.67 19.23 -4.50
CA CYS A 107 -4.47 19.99 -3.52
C CYS A 107 -5.98 19.90 -3.77
N MET A 108 -6.42 19.62 -4.98
CA MET A 108 -7.84 19.46 -5.31
C MET A 108 -8.51 18.30 -4.56
N PHE A 109 -7.76 17.34 -4.05
CA PHE A 109 -8.29 16.18 -3.33
C PHE A 109 -8.46 16.42 -1.83
N PHE A 110 -7.99 17.56 -1.32
CA PHE A 110 -8.00 17.89 0.11
C PHE A 110 -8.97 19.03 0.46
N ILE A 111 -9.78 19.49 -0.49
CA ILE A 111 -10.75 20.57 -0.30
C ILE A 111 -12.16 20.04 -0.12
#